data_4f0c461c1e81cf8c243c3cecfc89ab68
#
_entry.id   4f0c461c1e81cf8c243c3cecfc89ab68
#
_cell.length_a   1.000
_cell.length_b   1.000
_cell.length_c   1.000
_cell.angle_alpha   90.00
_cell.angle_beta   90.00
_cell.angle_gamma   90.00
#
_symmetry.space_group_name_H-M   'P 1'
#
loop_
_entity.id
_entity.type
_entity.pdbx_description
1 polymer ?
#
loop_
_entity_poly.entity_id
_entity_poly.type
_entity_poly.pdbx_seq_one_letter_code
_entity_poly.pdbx_strand_id
1 'polypeptide(L)'
;MLIALQGAVSQGVLWGIMVLGVFITFRLLDIPDMTCDGSFALGGCVCAVLIVNNNVDPLLAVLAGMCAGAIAGAVTGILTTVFGIPAILAGILTQISLWSINLRIMGKSNTPILAKGTIFSSVSNMTGLPQSTVAIILGILLAVAIVAILYWFFGTEIGSALRATGNNEYMIRALGVNTNSTKMIALVLSNALIGLSGALICQSQKYADIGMGTGAIVIGLAAIVIGEVLGRLLP
;
A
#
# COMPACT_ATOMS: atom_id res chain seq x y z
N MET A 1 1.81 -7.98 -28.89
CA MET A 1 1.92 -8.94 -27.77
C MET A 1 2.97 -8.53 -26.74
N LEU A 2 4.22 -8.27 -27.13
CA LEU A 2 5.30 -7.88 -26.22
C LEU A 2 4.99 -6.63 -25.37
N ILE A 3 4.43 -5.58 -25.98
CA ILE A 3 4.06 -4.33 -25.27
C ILE A 3 3.00 -4.58 -24.19
N ALA A 4 1.99 -5.40 -24.50
CA ALA A 4 0.96 -5.76 -23.51
C ALA A 4 1.54 -6.57 -22.34
N LEU A 5 2.47 -7.48 -22.63
CA LEU A 5 3.18 -8.25 -21.60
C LEU A 5 4.03 -7.34 -20.69
N GLN A 6 4.75 -6.39 -21.28
CA GLN A 6 5.52 -5.39 -20.51
C GLN A 6 4.62 -4.55 -19.61
N GLY A 7 3.47 -4.11 -20.11
CA GLY A 7 2.49 -3.37 -19.32
C GLY A 7 1.94 -4.19 -18.15
N ALA A 8 1.61 -5.45 -18.39
CA ALA A 8 1.13 -6.37 -17.34
C ALA A 8 2.19 -6.61 -16.26
N VAL A 9 3.44 -6.86 -16.64
CA VAL A 9 4.55 -7.04 -15.70
C VAL A 9 4.81 -5.79 -14.88
N SER A 10 4.81 -4.59 -15.50
CA SER A 10 5.03 -3.34 -14.77
C SER A 10 3.94 -3.08 -13.74
N GLN A 11 2.68 -3.31 -14.10
CA GLN A 11 1.58 -3.22 -13.15
C GLN A 11 1.69 -4.27 -12.05
N GLY A 12 1.98 -5.52 -12.38
CA GLY A 12 2.13 -6.60 -11.41
C GLY A 12 3.19 -6.31 -10.35
N VAL A 13 4.32 -5.74 -10.73
CA VAL A 13 5.39 -5.35 -9.78
C VAL A 13 4.93 -4.23 -8.85
N LEU A 14 4.23 -3.22 -9.36
CA LEU A 14 3.71 -2.12 -8.54
C LEU A 14 2.60 -2.59 -7.58
N TRP A 15 1.73 -3.49 -8.03
CA TRP A 15 0.74 -4.17 -7.17
C TRP A 15 1.41 -5.05 -6.12
N GLY A 16 2.58 -5.61 -6.41
CA GLY A 16 3.39 -6.39 -5.45
C GLY A 16 3.73 -5.61 -4.19
N ILE A 17 3.93 -4.28 -4.28
CA ILE A 17 4.15 -3.42 -3.10
C ILE A 17 2.90 -3.40 -2.20
N MET A 18 1.71 -3.32 -2.78
CA MET A 18 0.44 -3.42 -2.04
C MET A 18 0.32 -4.79 -1.36
N VAL A 19 0.67 -5.87 -2.07
CA VAL A 19 0.64 -7.23 -1.53
C VAL A 19 1.55 -7.37 -0.31
N LEU A 20 2.73 -6.72 -0.29
CA LEU A 20 3.60 -6.68 0.90
C LEU A 20 2.91 -5.99 2.09
N GLY A 21 2.14 -4.92 1.85
CA GLY A 21 1.33 -4.29 2.89
C GLY A 21 0.27 -5.25 3.45
N VAL A 22 -0.52 -5.87 2.58
CA VAL A 22 -1.55 -6.86 2.96
C VAL A 22 -0.93 -8.05 3.71
N PHE A 23 0.26 -8.50 3.31
CA PHE A 23 0.99 -9.58 3.98
C PHE A 23 1.28 -9.27 5.45
N ILE A 24 1.60 -8.03 5.79
CA ILE A 24 1.88 -7.62 7.17
C ILE A 24 0.64 -7.78 8.04
N THR A 25 -0.53 -7.35 7.60
CA THR A 25 -1.75 -7.40 8.40
C THR A 25 -2.35 -8.80 8.44
N PHE A 26 -2.50 -9.46 7.29
CA PHE A 26 -3.17 -10.75 7.20
C PHE A 26 -2.30 -11.94 7.63
N ARG A 27 -1.00 -11.91 7.30
CA ARG A 27 -0.13 -13.06 7.53
C ARG A 27 0.72 -12.95 8.78
N LEU A 28 1.26 -11.77 9.06
CA LEU A 28 2.14 -11.58 10.22
C LEU A 28 1.36 -11.22 11.48
N LEU A 29 0.29 -10.44 11.37
CA LEU A 29 -0.50 -9.99 12.52
C LEU A 29 -1.80 -10.80 12.73
N ASP A 30 -2.21 -11.59 11.73
CA ASP A 30 -3.47 -12.35 11.70
C ASP A 30 -4.71 -11.47 11.95
N ILE A 31 -4.67 -10.24 11.44
CA ILE A 31 -5.75 -9.26 11.52
C ILE A 31 -6.27 -8.97 10.11
N PRO A 32 -7.55 -9.27 9.81
CA PRO A 32 -8.15 -8.92 8.53
C PRO A 32 -8.44 -7.42 8.47
N ASP A 33 -7.59 -6.69 7.73
CA ASP A 33 -7.71 -5.25 7.52
C ASP A 33 -8.41 -4.94 6.19
N MET A 34 -9.68 -4.53 6.26
CA MET A 34 -10.46 -4.14 5.08
C MET A 34 -10.21 -2.70 4.64
N THR A 35 -9.37 -1.94 5.36
CA THR A 35 -9.02 -0.55 5.01
C THR A 35 -8.21 -0.47 3.70
N CYS A 36 -7.58 -1.58 3.30
CA CYS A 36 -6.67 -1.67 2.15
C CYS A 36 -7.23 -1.06 0.87
N ASP A 37 -8.48 -1.37 0.52
CA ASP A 37 -9.13 -0.86 -0.69
C ASP A 37 -9.25 0.68 -0.66
N GLY A 38 -9.63 1.22 0.51
CA GLY A 38 -9.74 2.67 0.72
C GLY A 38 -8.39 3.39 0.72
N SER A 39 -7.39 2.83 1.41
CA SER A 39 -6.04 3.40 1.53
C SER A 39 -5.30 3.40 0.21
N PHE A 40 -5.50 2.38 -0.62
CA PHE A 40 -4.95 2.30 -1.98
C PHE A 40 -5.48 3.44 -2.85
N ALA A 41 -6.81 3.61 -2.88
CA ALA A 41 -7.44 4.70 -3.62
C ALA A 41 -7.03 6.07 -3.05
N LEU A 42 -6.95 6.22 -1.72
CA LEU A 42 -6.52 7.46 -1.07
C LEU A 42 -5.11 7.87 -1.51
N GLY A 43 -4.15 6.94 -1.52
CA GLY A 43 -2.79 7.21 -1.98
C GLY A 43 -2.75 7.73 -3.41
N GLY A 44 -3.51 7.10 -4.32
CA GLY A 44 -3.65 7.54 -5.71
C GLY A 44 -4.32 8.91 -5.84
N CYS A 45 -5.42 9.13 -5.13
CA CYS A 45 -6.18 10.39 -5.15
C CYS A 45 -5.34 11.57 -4.64
N VAL A 46 -4.67 11.41 -3.50
CA VAL A 46 -3.79 12.45 -2.94
C VAL A 46 -2.64 12.77 -3.89
N CYS A 47 -1.99 11.74 -4.44
CA CYS A 47 -0.92 11.91 -5.41
C CYS A 47 -1.40 12.68 -6.67
N ALA A 48 -2.55 12.30 -7.24
CA ALA A 48 -3.11 12.96 -8.42
C ALA A 48 -3.42 14.43 -8.18
N VAL A 49 -4.08 14.74 -7.06
CA VAL A 49 -4.46 16.13 -6.71
C VAL A 49 -3.24 17.01 -6.48
N LEU A 50 -2.20 16.52 -5.79
CA LEU A 50 -0.98 17.27 -5.57
C LEU A 50 -0.24 17.58 -6.88
N ILE A 51 -0.19 16.63 -7.81
CA ILE A 51 0.47 16.83 -9.11
C ILE A 51 -0.35 17.79 -9.98
N VAL A 52 -1.68 17.62 -10.04
CA VAL A 52 -2.54 18.37 -10.97
C VAL A 52 -2.81 19.78 -10.48
N ASN A 53 -3.21 19.94 -9.21
CA ASN A 53 -3.65 21.22 -8.67
C ASN A 53 -2.48 22.06 -8.12
N ASN A 54 -1.52 21.42 -7.43
CA ASN A 54 -0.47 22.14 -6.72
C ASN A 54 0.88 22.12 -7.45
N ASN A 55 1.00 21.43 -8.59
CA ASN A 55 2.27 21.26 -9.33
C ASN A 55 3.43 20.77 -8.46
N VAL A 56 3.14 19.93 -7.47
CA VAL A 56 4.16 19.35 -6.57
C VAL A 56 4.98 18.33 -7.34
N ASP A 57 6.25 18.21 -6.99
CA ASP A 57 7.15 17.20 -7.55
C ASP A 57 6.54 15.79 -7.41
N PRO A 58 6.56 14.98 -8.48
CA PRO A 58 5.97 13.64 -8.48
C PRO A 58 6.48 12.74 -7.36
N LEU A 59 7.74 12.88 -6.94
CA LEU A 59 8.31 12.12 -5.82
C LEU A 59 7.68 12.51 -4.48
N LEU A 60 7.53 13.81 -4.22
CA LEU A 60 6.88 14.31 -3.02
C LEU A 60 5.40 13.92 -2.98
N ALA A 61 4.73 13.91 -4.13
CA ALA A 61 3.34 13.47 -4.24
C ALA A 61 3.18 11.99 -3.88
N VAL A 62 4.14 11.12 -4.24
CA VAL A 62 4.13 9.70 -3.83
C VAL A 62 4.33 9.56 -2.32
N LEU A 63 5.29 10.30 -1.73
CA LEU A 63 5.50 10.29 -0.29
C LEU A 63 4.27 10.79 0.47
N ALA A 64 3.59 11.82 -0.05
CA ALA A 64 2.33 12.30 0.53
C ALA A 64 1.23 11.23 0.46
N GLY A 65 1.13 10.47 -0.64
CA GLY A 65 0.23 9.33 -0.78
C GLY A 65 0.52 8.21 0.24
N MET A 66 1.81 7.92 0.48
CA MET A 66 2.25 6.99 1.52
C MET A 66 1.83 7.48 2.92
N CYS A 67 2.06 8.75 3.23
CA CYS A 67 1.66 9.34 4.52
C CYS A 67 0.14 9.34 4.71
N ALA A 68 -0.62 9.62 3.65
CA ALA A 68 -2.08 9.56 3.69
C ALA A 68 -2.58 8.14 3.99
N GLY A 69 -1.99 7.11 3.36
CA GLY A 69 -2.24 5.71 3.69
C GLY A 69 -1.89 5.38 5.15
N ALA A 70 -0.74 5.85 5.65
CA ALA A 70 -0.34 5.68 7.05
C ALA A 70 -1.37 6.28 8.02
N ILE A 71 -1.91 7.47 7.73
CA ILE A 71 -2.96 8.12 8.53
C ILE A 71 -4.24 7.28 8.51
N ALA A 72 -4.65 6.75 7.36
CA ALA A 72 -5.80 5.86 7.27
C ALA A 72 -5.62 4.60 8.13
N GLY A 73 -4.44 3.98 8.08
CA GLY A 73 -4.09 2.85 8.95
C GLY A 73 -4.07 3.22 10.44
N ALA A 74 -3.62 4.43 10.79
CA ALA A 74 -3.67 4.93 12.16
C ALA A 74 -5.12 5.09 12.66
N VAL A 75 -6.02 5.59 11.83
CA VAL A 75 -7.46 5.70 12.18
C VAL A 75 -8.04 4.32 12.45
N THR A 76 -7.84 3.34 11.57
CA THR A 76 -8.29 1.96 11.78
C THR A 76 -7.65 1.35 13.04
N GLY A 77 -6.36 1.63 13.26
CA GLY A 77 -5.63 1.22 14.45
C GLY A 77 -6.22 1.78 15.75
N ILE A 78 -6.61 3.06 15.77
CA ILE A 78 -7.28 3.68 16.93
C ILE A 78 -8.64 3.03 17.17
N LEU A 79 -9.44 2.82 16.11
CA LEU A 79 -10.74 2.17 16.23
C LEU A 79 -10.64 0.77 16.83
N THR A 80 -9.60 0.02 16.45
CA THR A 80 -9.40 -1.36 16.94
C THR A 80 -8.77 -1.43 18.32
N THR A 81 -7.77 -0.58 18.62
CA THR A 81 -6.99 -0.69 19.85
C THR A 81 -7.51 0.15 21.00
N VAL A 82 -8.07 1.33 20.73
CA VAL A 82 -8.59 2.24 21.76
C VAL A 82 -10.08 2.01 21.97
N PHE A 83 -10.86 1.95 20.90
CA PHE A 83 -12.32 1.76 20.99
C PHE A 83 -12.73 0.29 21.08
N GLY A 84 -11.81 -0.66 20.86
CA GLY A 84 -12.08 -2.09 20.96
C GLY A 84 -13.02 -2.63 19.87
N ILE A 85 -13.17 -1.92 18.76
CA ILE A 85 -14.01 -2.36 17.64
C ILE A 85 -13.32 -3.53 16.93
N PRO A 86 -14.03 -4.62 16.58
CA PRO A 86 -13.45 -5.71 15.80
C PRO A 86 -12.78 -5.21 14.53
N ALA A 87 -11.59 -5.73 14.20
CA ALA A 87 -10.73 -5.20 13.13
C ALA A 87 -11.44 -5.19 11.77
N ILE A 88 -12.20 -6.22 11.43
CA ILE A 88 -13.00 -6.28 10.20
C ILE A 88 -13.97 -5.10 10.12
N LEU A 89 -14.71 -4.85 11.21
CA LEU A 89 -15.72 -3.80 11.26
C LEU A 89 -15.06 -2.41 11.20
N ALA A 90 -13.97 -2.20 11.94
CA ALA A 90 -13.19 -0.96 11.90
C ALA A 90 -12.65 -0.69 10.49
N GLY A 91 -12.12 -1.71 9.81
CA GLY A 91 -11.62 -1.62 8.43
C GLY A 91 -12.73 -1.24 7.44
N ILE A 92 -13.90 -1.86 7.52
CA ILE A 92 -15.05 -1.53 6.65
C ILE A 92 -15.53 -0.09 6.89
N LEU A 93 -15.62 0.35 8.15
CA LEU A 93 -16.01 1.72 8.49
C LEU A 93 -15.03 2.73 7.91
N THR A 94 -13.73 2.49 8.07
CA THR A 94 -12.69 3.36 7.53
C THR A 94 -12.73 3.36 6.00
N GLN A 95 -12.87 2.21 5.35
CA GLN A 95 -12.96 2.09 3.90
C GLN A 95 -14.12 2.91 3.31
N ILE A 96 -15.33 2.80 3.89
CA ILE A 96 -16.51 3.56 3.45
C ILE A 96 -16.30 5.07 3.67
N SER A 97 -15.70 5.45 4.81
CA SER A 97 -15.36 6.84 5.10
C SER A 97 -14.35 7.39 4.11
N LEU A 98 -13.32 6.61 3.77
CA LEU A 98 -12.29 6.97 2.79
C LEU A 98 -12.87 7.17 1.39
N TRP A 99 -13.91 6.42 1.00
CA TRP A 99 -14.59 6.64 -0.28
C TRP A 99 -15.12 8.07 -0.41
N SER A 100 -15.81 8.55 0.65
CA SER A 100 -16.34 9.91 0.68
C SER A 100 -15.22 10.97 0.77
N ILE A 101 -14.16 10.70 1.52
CA ILE A 101 -13.00 11.59 1.64
C ILE A 101 -12.28 11.70 0.30
N ASN A 102 -12.05 10.59 -0.42
CA ASN A 102 -11.40 10.55 -1.73
C ASN A 102 -12.19 11.38 -2.75
N LEU A 103 -13.54 11.24 -2.75
CA LEU A 103 -14.40 12.04 -3.62
C LEU A 103 -14.27 13.55 -3.32
N ARG A 104 -14.19 13.92 -2.05
CA ARG A 104 -14.05 15.32 -1.63
C ARG A 104 -12.67 15.89 -1.96
N ILE A 105 -11.60 15.10 -1.82
CA ILE A 105 -10.23 15.51 -2.19
C ILE A 105 -10.13 15.75 -3.71
N MET A 106 -10.66 14.84 -4.52
CA MET A 106 -10.58 14.94 -5.98
C MET A 106 -11.61 15.91 -6.59
N GLY A 107 -12.74 16.15 -5.92
CA GLY A 107 -13.87 16.93 -6.44
C GLY A 107 -14.61 16.29 -7.63
N LYS A 108 -14.14 15.16 -8.13
CA LYS A 108 -14.69 14.38 -9.26
C LYS A 108 -14.27 12.92 -9.12
N SER A 109 -14.95 12.01 -9.81
CA SER A 109 -14.66 10.56 -9.69
C SER A 109 -13.33 10.14 -10.29
N ASN A 110 -12.84 10.85 -11.31
CA ASN A 110 -11.58 10.54 -11.99
C ASN A 110 -10.77 11.82 -12.25
N THR A 111 -9.46 11.76 -12.00
CA THR A 111 -8.53 12.87 -12.27
C THR A 111 -7.38 12.39 -13.15
N PRO A 112 -7.33 12.82 -14.44
CA PRO A 112 -6.23 12.49 -15.34
C PRO A 112 -4.99 13.34 -15.04
N ILE A 113 -3.79 12.72 -15.13
CA ILE A 113 -2.48 13.38 -14.92
C ILE A 113 -1.75 13.56 -16.27
N LEU A 114 -2.46 13.44 -17.40
CA LEU A 114 -1.86 13.38 -18.74
C LEU A 114 -0.97 14.57 -19.11
N ALA A 115 -1.27 15.76 -18.60
CA ALA A 115 -0.55 17.00 -18.91
C ALA A 115 0.67 17.27 -18.01
N LYS A 116 0.92 16.45 -17.00
CA LYS A 116 1.97 16.67 -16.00
C LYS A 116 3.04 15.59 -16.06
N GLY A 117 4.27 15.96 -15.66
CA GLY A 117 5.36 15.01 -15.51
C GLY A 117 5.06 13.99 -14.38
N THR A 118 5.40 12.74 -14.61
CA THR A 118 5.38 11.68 -13.58
C THR A 118 6.81 11.22 -13.33
N ILE A 119 7.08 10.51 -12.23
CA ILE A 119 8.41 9.94 -11.97
C ILE A 119 8.85 9.09 -13.16
N PHE A 120 7.94 8.29 -13.72
CA PHE A 120 8.22 7.42 -14.85
C PHE A 120 8.53 8.19 -16.14
N SER A 121 7.84 9.31 -16.40
CA SER A 121 8.13 10.15 -17.57
C SER A 121 9.44 10.93 -17.40
N SER A 122 9.74 11.42 -16.20
CA SER A 122 11.00 12.14 -15.93
C SER A 122 12.21 11.24 -16.14
N VAL A 123 12.19 10.03 -15.59
CA VAL A 123 13.27 9.05 -15.77
C VAL A 123 13.34 8.56 -17.21
N SER A 124 12.21 8.36 -17.89
CA SER A 124 12.15 7.99 -19.31
C SER A 124 12.84 9.05 -20.18
N ASN A 125 12.59 10.34 -19.92
CA ASN A 125 13.21 11.44 -20.64
C ASN A 125 14.74 11.54 -20.39
N MET A 126 15.20 11.16 -19.19
CA MET A 126 16.63 11.15 -18.85
C MET A 126 17.38 9.96 -19.45
N THR A 127 16.72 8.79 -19.51
CA THR A 127 17.38 7.54 -19.95
C THR A 127 17.12 7.21 -21.42
N GLY A 128 16.15 7.86 -22.07
CA GLY A 128 15.74 7.53 -23.44
C GLY A 128 15.00 6.19 -23.59
N LEU A 129 14.69 5.51 -22.50
CA LEU A 129 14.00 4.23 -22.51
C LEU A 129 12.48 4.41 -22.59
N PRO A 130 11.75 3.44 -23.16
CA PRO A 130 10.28 3.47 -23.16
C PRO A 130 9.72 3.44 -21.74
N GLN A 131 8.65 4.20 -21.50
CA GLN A 131 8.06 4.39 -20.17
C GLN A 131 7.67 3.07 -19.47
N SER A 132 7.25 2.06 -20.24
CA SER A 132 6.94 0.72 -19.70
C SER A 132 8.17 0.03 -19.10
N THR A 133 9.33 0.13 -19.76
CA THR A 133 10.58 -0.46 -19.26
C THR A 133 11.06 0.27 -18.01
N VAL A 134 10.97 1.60 -17.99
CA VAL A 134 11.30 2.41 -16.81
C VAL A 134 10.40 2.03 -15.63
N ALA A 135 9.10 1.82 -15.86
CA ALA A 135 8.17 1.42 -14.81
C ALA A 135 8.52 0.05 -14.21
N ILE A 136 8.97 -0.91 -15.02
CA ILE A 136 9.45 -2.21 -14.54
C ILE A 136 10.71 -2.06 -13.70
N ILE A 137 11.72 -1.36 -14.20
CA ILE A 137 13.01 -1.19 -13.51
C ILE A 137 12.82 -0.47 -12.18
N LEU A 138 12.13 0.68 -12.18
CA LEU A 138 11.81 1.44 -10.97
C LEU A 138 10.94 0.64 -10.00
N GLY A 139 9.94 -0.07 -10.51
CA GLY A 139 9.07 -0.91 -9.70
C GLY A 139 9.84 -2.03 -9.00
N ILE A 140 10.71 -2.75 -9.71
CA ILE A 140 11.55 -3.79 -9.12
C ILE A 140 12.52 -3.19 -8.10
N LEU A 141 13.18 -2.07 -8.42
CA LEU A 141 14.12 -1.42 -7.51
C LEU A 141 13.42 -1.00 -6.21
N LEU A 142 12.24 -0.39 -6.32
CA LEU A 142 11.43 -0.01 -5.16
C LEU A 142 10.95 -1.22 -4.37
N ALA A 143 10.49 -2.29 -5.04
CA ALA A 143 10.05 -3.51 -4.37
C ALA A 143 11.21 -4.16 -3.60
N VAL A 144 12.39 -4.27 -4.19
CA VAL A 144 13.60 -4.80 -3.53
C VAL A 144 14.00 -3.92 -2.35
N ALA A 145 13.97 -2.59 -2.51
CA ALA A 145 14.27 -1.66 -1.42
C ALA A 145 13.30 -1.81 -0.26
N ILE A 146 11.99 -1.92 -0.54
CA ILE A 146 10.96 -2.13 0.48
C ILE A 146 11.16 -3.48 1.18
N VAL A 147 11.41 -4.56 0.44
CA VAL A 147 11.70 -5.87 1.02
C VAL A 147 12.92 -5.82 1.93
N ALA A 148 13.99 -5.15 1.51
CA ALA A 148 15.20 -4.98 2.33
C ALA A 148 14.91 -4.19 3.63
N ILE A 149 14.13 -3.10 3.53
CA ILE A 149 13.70 -2.31 4.70
C ILE A 149 12.83 -3.16 5.64
N LEU A 150 11.87 -3.90 5.10
CA LEU A 150 11.00 -4.78 5.89
C LEU A 150 11.81 -5.91 6.55
N TYR A 151 12.75 -6.51 5.82
CA TYR A 151 13.63 -7.55 6.37
C TYR A 151 14.43 -7.01 7.57
N TRP A 152 15.03 -5.82 7.42
CA TRP A 152 15.71 -5.15 8.52
C TRP A 152 14.75 -4.83 9.68
N PHE A 153 13.58 -4.25 9.38
CA PHE A 153 12.57 -3.89 10.39
C PHE A 153 12.10 -5.12 11.19
N PHE A 154 11.78 -6.22 10.52
CA PHE A 154 11.37 -7.46 11.21
C PHE A 154 12.50 -8.18 11.96
N GLY A 155 13.74 -7.80 11.73
CA GLY A 155 14.89 -8.19 12.55
C GLY A 155 15.02 -7.40 13.86
N THR A 156 14.34 -6.26 14.00
CA THR A 156 14.34 -5.44 15.22
C THR A 156 13.46 -6.02 16.31
N GLU A 157 13.61 -5.52 17.57
CA GLU A 157 12.77 -5.91 18.70
C GLU A 157 11.29 -5.64 18.45
N ILE A 158 10.96 -4.48 17.81
CA ILE A 158 9.59 -4.12 17.47
C ILE A 158 9.02 -5.10 16.43
N GLY A 159 9.77 -5.42 15.40
CA GLY A 159 9.34 -6.36 14.36
C GLY A 159 9.17 -7.79 14.88
N SER A 160 10.05 -8.24 15.79
CA SER A 160 9.91 -9.54 16.45
C SER A 160 8.69 -9.60 17.37
N ALA A 161 8.44 -8.54 18.15
CA ALA A 161 7.24 -8.40 18.97
C ALA A 161 5.95 -8.41 18.14
N LEU A 162 5.96 -7.78 16.94
CA LEU A 162 4.84 -7.76 16.03
C LEU A 162 4.52 -9.17 15.52
N ARG A 163 5.52 -9.92 15.04
CA ARG A 163 5.33 -11.33 14.61
C ARG A 163 4.83 -12.21 15.74
N ALA A 164 5.37 -12.03 16.94
CA ALA A 164 4.96 -12.79 18.11
C ALA A 164 3.52 -12.43 18.55
N THR A 165 3.10 -11.16 18.40
CA THR A 165 1.72 -10.71 18.68
C THR A 165 0.71 -11.42 17.76
N GLY A 166 1.02 -11.55 16.47
CA GLY A 166 0.15 -12.27 15.53
C GLY A 166 0.03 -13.76 15.82
N ASN A 167 1.11 -14.38 16.37
CA ASN A 167 1.09 -15.80 16.68
C ASN A 167 0.33 -16.11 17.99
N ASN A 168 0.55 -15.32 19.05
CA ASN A 168 -0.17 -15.46 20.33
C ASN A 168 -0.15 -14.15 21.13
N GLU A 169 -1.23 -13.38 21.01
CA GLU A 169 -1.37 -12.09 21.70
C GLU A 169 -1.32 -12.21 23.23
N TYR A 170 -1.92 -13.25 23.80
CA TYR A 170 -2.00 -13.43 25.25
C TYR A 170 -0.60 -13.72 25.84
N MET A 171 0.18 -14.55 25.17
CA MET A 171 1.54 -14.88 25.60
C MET A 171 2.43 -13.63 25.59
N ILE A 172 2.37 -12.83 24.54
CA ILE A 172 3.20 -11.63 24.42
C ILE A 172 2.80 -10.56 25.43
N ARG A 173 1.50 -10.45 25.72
CA ARG A 173 1.00 -9.55 26.77
C ARG A 173 1.49 -9.99 28.16
N ALA A 174 1.55 -11.29 28.44
CA ALA A 174 2.11 -11.82 29.66
C ALA A 174 3.61 -11.54 29.82
N LEU A 175 4.35 -11.40 28.70
CA LEU A 175 5.76 -10.99 28.68
C LEU A 175 5.94 -9.46 28.82
N GLY A 176 4.87 -8.68 29.02
CA GLY A 176 4.92 -7.24 29.27
C GLY A 176 4.91 -6.37 28.01
N VAL A 177 4.76 -6.93 26.82
CA VAL A 177 4.67 -6.15 25.57
C VAL A 177 3.26 -5.57 25.40
N ASN A 178 3.18 -4.30 25.03
CA ASN A 178 1.91 -3.65 24.72
C ASN A 178 1.43 -4.05 23.32
N THR A 179 0.51 -5.02 23.28
CA THR A 179 -0.04 -5.55 22.02
C THR A 179 -0.86 -4.52 21.21
N ASN A 180 -1.43 -3.49 21.88
CA ASN A 180 -2.14 -2.43 21.19
C ASN A 180 -1.17 -1.58 20.35
N SER A 181 0.01 -1.28 20.89
CA SER A 181 1.05 -0.55 20.14
C SER A 181 1.58 -1.34 18.96
N THR A 182 1.79 -2.65 19.11
CA THR A 182 2.26 -3.51 18.01
C THR A 182 1.21 -3.61 16.89
N LYS A 183 -0.07 -3.76 17.23
CA LYS A 183 -1.17 -3.73 16.26
C LYS A 183 -1.26 -2.38 15.53
N MET A 184 -1.15 -1.27 16.26
CA MET A 184 -1.16 0.08 15.67
C MET A 184 -0.02 0.25 14.65
N ILE A 185 1.21 -0.09 15.02
CA ILE A 185 2.39 0.03 14.14
C ILE A 185 2.20 -0.82 12.88
N ALA A 186 1.71 -2.05 13.01
CA ALA A 186 1.47 -2.93 11.87
C ALA A 186 0.43 -2.37 10.89
N LEU A 187 -0.69 -1.85 11.40
CA LEU A 187 -1.75 -1.26 10.57
C LEU A 187 -1.27 0.02 9.86
N VAL A 188 -0.50 0.86 10.56
CA VAL A 188 0.10 2.07 9.98
C VAL A 188 1.10 1.70 8.88
N LEU A 189 2.02 0.77 9.14
CA LEU A 189 3.04 0.35 8.18
C LEU A 189 2.42 -0.31 6.95
N SER A 190 1.47 -1.21 7.15
CA SER A 190 0.73 -1.86 6.06
C SER A 190 0.04 -0.85 5.16
N ASN A 191 -0.79 0.02 5.74
CA ASN A 191 -1.55 1.01 4.98
C ASN A 191 -0.65 2.09 4.35
N ALA A 192 0.54 2.38 4.92
CA ALA A 192 1.55 3.22 4.29
C ALA A 192 2.05 2.60 2.98
N LEU A 193 2.38 1.31 2.97
CA LEU A 193 2.81 0.59 1.76
C LEU A 193 1.70 0.49 0.72
N ILE A 194 0.47 0.29 1.17
CA ILE A 194 -0.71 0.24 0.30
C ILE A 194 -0.94 1.60 -0.36
N GLY A 195 -0.89 2.70 0.39
CA GLY A 195 -1.00 4.06 -0.13
C GLY A 195 0.15 4.42 -1.08
N LEU A 196 1.38 3.97 -0.77
CA LEU A 196 2.54 4.10 -1.65
C LEU A 196 2.28 3.41 -3.00
N SER A 197 1.81 2.16 -2.99
CA SER A 197 1.48 1.42 -4.20
C SER A 197 0.39 2.12 -5.02
N GLY A 198 -0.68 2.60 -4.36
CA GLY A 198 -1.75 3.36 -5.02
C GLY A 198 -1.24 4.63 -5.71
N ALA A 199 -0.34 5.39 -5.06
CA ALA A 199 0.28 6.57 -5.63
C ALA A 199 1.18 6.25 -6.85
N LEU A 200 1.96 5.17 -6.80
CA LEU A 200 2.81 4.72 -7.91
C LEU A 200 1.97 4.24 -9.10
N ILE A 201 0.90 3.50 -8.85
CA ILE A 201 0.00 3.02 -9.90
C ILE A 201 -0.73 4.19 -10.56
N CYS A 202 -1.18 5.17 -9.79
CA CYS A 202 -1.77 6.40 -10.31
C CYS A 202 -0.83 7.12 -11.29
N GLN A 203 0.46 7.25 -10.96
CA GLN A 203 1.46 7.85 -11.85
C GLN A 203 1.79 6.98 -13.07
N SER A 204 1.79 5.66 -12.91
CA SER A 204 2.03 4.73 -14.01
C SER A 204 0.89 4.74 -15.03
N GLN A 205 -0.37 4.73 -14.56
CA GLN A 205 -1.57 4.77 -15.38
C GLN A 205 -1.93 6.18 -15.88
N LYS A 206 -1.32 7.23 -15.26
CA LYS A 206 -1.59 8.65 -15.55
C LYS A 206 -3.02 9.10 -15.23
N TYR A 207 -3.71 8.42 -14.35
CA TYR A 207 -4.99 8.85 -13.79
C TYR A 207 -5.20 8.27 -12.40
N ALA A 208 -6.03 8.92 -11.60
CA ALA A 208 -6.57 8.38 -10.37
C ALA A 208 -8.09 8.24 -10.49
N ASP A 209 -8.62 7.17 -9.97
CA ASP A 209 -10.05 6.90 -9.87
C ASP A 209 -10.39 6.54 -8.43
N ILE A 210 -11.56 6.95 -7.94
CA ILE A 210 -12.01 6.65 -6.57
C ILE A 210 -12.16 5.15 -6.36
N GLY A 211 -12.58 4.42 -7.41
CA GLY A 211 -12.79 2.97 -7.37
C GLY A 211 -11.54 2.14 -7.63
N MET A 212 -10.36 2.74 -7.84
CA MET A 212 -9.14 2.01 -8.23
C MET A 212 -8.67 0.97 -7.21
N GLY A 213 -9.08 1.11 -5.94
CA GLY A 213 -8.76 0.16 -4.88
C GLY A 213 -9.80 -0.93 -4.69
N THR A 214 -10.93 -0.90 -5.40
CA THR A 214 -12.01 -1.87 -5.19
C THR A 214 -11.55 -3.29 -5.56
N GLY A 215 -11.60 -4.20 -4.58
CA GLY A 215 -11.16 -5.59 -4.74
C GLY A 215 -9.64 -5.79 -4.64
N ALA A 216 -8.86 -4.75 -4.32
CA ALA A 216 -7.41 -4.85 -4.15
C ALA A 216 -7.02 -5.89 -3.10
N ILE A 217 -7.77 -5.95 -2.00
CA ILE A 217 -7.55 -6.94 -0.94
C ILE A 217 -7.68 -8.38 -1.45
N VAL A 218 -8.65 -8.67 -2.32
CA VAL A 218 -8.87 -10.01 -2.87
C VAL A 218 -7.69 -10.42 -3.74
N ILE A 219 -7.22 -9.51 -4.59
CA ILE A 219 -6.03 -9.72 -5.43
C ILE A 219 -4.80 -9.94 -4.55
N GLY A 220 -4.64 -9.12 -3.50
CA GLY A 220 -3.55 -9.23 -2.54
C GLY A 220 -3.52 -10.58 -1.83
N LEU A 221 -4.65 -11.03 -1.30
CA LEU A 221 -4.76 -12.33 -0.62
C LEU A 221 -4.51 -13.50 -1.59
N ALA A 222 -5.06 -13.45 -2.80
CA ALA A 222 -4.80 -14.47 -3.81
C ALA A 222 -3.31 -14.56 -4.16
N ALA A 223 -2.64 -13.40 -4.32
CA ALA A 223 -1.20 -13.36 -4.61
C ALA A 223 -0.37 -13.93 -3.45
N ILE A 224 -0.74 -13.65 -2.18
CA ILE A 224 -0.07 -14.20 -0.99
C ILE A 224 -0.19 -15.72 -0.96
N VAL A 225 -1.42 -16.27 -1.14
CA VAL A 225 -1.65 -17.71 -1.11
C VAL A 225 -0.86 -18.42 -2.22
N ILE A 226 -0.90 -17.89 -3.44
CA ILE A 226 -0.14 -18.44 -4.57
C ILE A 226 1.37 -18.38 -4.28
N GLY A 227 1.85 -17.24 -3.75
CA GLY A 227 3.27 -17.05 -3.39
C GLY A 227 3.73 -18.04 -2.31
N GLU A 228 2.92 -18.30 -1.29
CA GLU A 228 3.22 -19.27 -0.23
C GLU A 228 3.29 -20.72 -0.76
N VAL A 229 2.35 -21.09 -1.65
CA VAL A 229 2.36 -22.42 -2.27
C VAL A 229 3.62 -22.62 -3.11
N LEU A 230 3.96 -21.63 -3.95
CA LEU A 230 5.17 -21.67 -4.77
C LEU A 230 6.44 -21.67 -3.91
N GLY A 231 6.48 -20.87 -2.84
CA GLY A 231 7.63 -20.83 -1.92
C GLY A 231 7.86 -22.14 -1.16
N ARG A 232 6.81 -22.94 -0.92
CA ARG A 232 6.95 -24.28 -0.32
C ARG A 232 7.41 -25.36 -1.30
N LEU A 233 7.21 -25.12 -2.60
CA LEU A 233 7.65 -26.04 -3.67
C LEU A 233 9.12 -25.82 -4.06
N LEU A 234 9.68 -24.65 -3.73
CA LEU A 234 11.09 -24.35 -3.94
C LEU A 234 11.86 -24.77 -2.69
N PRO A 235 12.87 -25.67 -2.80
CA PRO A 235 13.67 -26.18 -1.68
C PRO A 235 14.50 -25.08 -1.01
#